data_8b051a99d5d60bd50f6cd753c6f1c10e
#
_entry.id   8b051a99d5d60bd50f6cd753c6f1c10e
#
_cell.length_a   1.000
_cell.length_b   1.000
_cell.length_c   1.000
_cell.angle_alpha   90.00
_cell.angle_beta   90.00
_cell.angle_gamma   90.00
#
_symmetry.space_group_name_H-M   'P 1'
#
loop_
_entity.id
_entity.type
_entity.pdbx_description
1 polymer ?
#
loop_
_entity_poly.entity_id
_entity_poly.type
_entity_poly.pdbx_seq_one_letter_code
_entity_poly.pdbx_strand_id
1 'polypeptide(L)'
;MDNHGGLLMKKVITYGTYDLFHEGHYKLLERAKALGDYLIVGVTTEHFDEWRGKINVVDPIMKRIENVKKTGFADMIIVEDHEGQKIEDIQKYGVDIFTVGSDWVGTFDYLKAFCKVVYLDRTPNISSTMLRGSNYKITKMGIVGTGRIAERFVAEA
;
A
#
# COMPACT_ATOMS: atom_id res chain seq x y z
N MET A 1 -11.32 24.22 5.00
CA MET A 1 -10.94 24.24 4.76
C MET A 1 -10.16 24.25 4.56
N ASP A 2 -10.32 24.30 4.41
CA ASP A 2 -9.66 24.41 4.12
C ASP A 2 -8.92 24.74 3.96
N ASN A 3 -8.94 25.11 3.90
CA ASN A 3 -8.28 25.42 3.62
C ASN A 3 -7.58 26.12 3.61
N HIS A 4 -7.32 26.44 3.72
CA HIS A 4 -6.75 27.03 3.65
C HIS A 4 -5.92 27.38 3.24
N GLY A 5 -6.13 27.74 3.89
CA GLY A 5 -5.38 28.60 3.03
C GLY A 5 -4.71 27.92 1.88
N GLY A 6 -5.39 27.40 1.08
CA GLY A 6 -4.80 26.76 -0.07
C GLY A 6 -3.94 25.57 0.27
N LEU A 7 -3.82 25.25 1.53
CA LEU A 7 -3.02 24.12 1.94
C LEU A 7 -3.92 22.96 2.28
N LEU A 8 -4.55 22.44 1.24
CA LEU A 8 -5.39 21.26 1.39
C LEU A 8 -4.51 20.05 1.41
N MET A 9 -4.46 19.39 2.55
CA MET A 9 -3.69 18.18 2.70
C MET A 9 -4.44 17.01 2.06
N LYS A 10 -3.81 16.38 1.09
CA LYS A 10 -4.42 15.24 0.43
C LYS A 10 -4.13 13.99 1.26
N LYS A 11 -5.17 13.38 1.78
CA LYS A 11 -5.05 12.23 2.67
C LYS A 11 -5.26 10.93 1.92
N VAL A 12 -4.35 10.00 2.11
CA VAL A 12 -4.38 8.68 1.50
C VAL A 12 -4.55 7.64 2.60
N ILE A 13 -5.36 6.63 2.36
CA ILE A 13 -5.48 5.51 3.28
C ILE A 13 -5.26 4.21 2.56
N THR A 14 -4.58 3.28 3.23
CA THR A 14 -4.40 1.92 2.73
C THR A 14 -4.52 0.96 3.90
N TYR A 15 -4.82 -0.30 3.59
CA TYR A 15 -5.00 -1.33 4.61
C TYR A 15 -4.25 -2.57 4.20
N GLY A 16 -3.83 -3.34 5.18
CA GLY A 16 -3.18 -4.60 4.91
C GLY A 16 -2.87 -5.37 6.16
N THR A 17 -2.45 -6.61 5.98
CA THR A 17 -2.02 -7.46 7.08
C THR A 17 -0.56 -7.17 7.42
N TYR A 18 0.27 -6.98 6.41
CA TYR A 18 1.70 -6.68 6.54
C TYR A 18 2.46 -7.75 7.32
N ASP A 19 2.08 -8.99 7.08
CA ASP A 19 2.71 -10.13 7.73
C ASP A 19 4.06 -10.41 7.07
N LEU A 20 5.05 -10.81 7.87
CA LEU A 20 6.38 -11.13 7.36
C LEU A 20 6.88 -10.03 6.43
N PHE A 21 6.93 -8.83 6.95
CA PHE A 21 7.17 -7.61 6.19
C PHE A 21 8.36 -7.75 5.25
N HIS A 22 8.16 -7.39 3.99
CA HIS A 22 9.19 -7.52 2.97
C HIS A 22 9.19 -6.31 2.05
N GLU A 23 10.09 -6.33 1.08
CA GLU A 23 10.28 -5.19 0.20
C GLU A 23 9.01 -4.83 -0.57
N GLY A 24 8.19 -5.81 -0.91
CA GLY A 24 6.94 -5.54 -1.59
C GLY A 24 6.02 -4.65 -0.76
N HIS A 25 5.93 -4.92 0.54
CA HIS A 25 5.16 -4.07 1.44
C HIS A 25 5.76 -2.67 1.50
N TYR A 26 7.08 -2.60 1.59
CA TYR A 26 7.78 -1.31 1.65
C TYR A 26 7.47 -0.46 0.43
N LYS A 27 7.60 -1.07 -0.75
CA LYS A 27 7.36 -0.35 -2.00
C LYS A 27 5.92 0.10 -2.13
N LEU A 28 4.98 -0.73 -1.69
CA LEU A 28 3.58 -0.37 -1.74
C LEU A 28 3.31 0.86 -0.86
N LEU A 29 3.85 0.87 0.35
CA LEU A 29 3.66 1.99 1.25
C LEU A 29 4.33 3.25 0.72
N GLU A 30 5.50 3.12 0.12
CA GLU A 30 6.19 4.24 -0.49
C GLU A 30 5.34 4.87 -1.58
N ARG A 31 4.77 4.04 -2.45
CA ARG A 31 3.95 4.51 -3.55
C ARG A 31 2.63 5.08 -3.06
N ALA A 32 2.06 4.49 -2.02
CA ALA A 32 0.84 5.02 -1.41
C ALA A 32 1.08 6.43 -0.86
N LYS A 33 2.20 6.61 -0.16
CA LYS A 33 2.54 7.93 0.39
C LYS A 33 2.70 8.95 -0.73
N ALA A 34 3.27 8.53 -1.85
CA ALA A 34 3.52 9.42 -2.98
C ALA A 34 2.23 9.95 -3.63
N LEU A 35 1.09 9.34 -3.35
CA LEU A 35 -0.18 9.78 -3.92
C LEU A 35 -0.73 11.03 -3.25
N GLY A 36 -0.23 11.38 -2.08
CA GLY A 36 -0.74 12.54 -1.36
C GLY A 36 0.23 13.07 -0.35
N ASP A 37 -0.29 13.78 0.63
CA ASP A 37 0.53 14.48 1.63
C ASP A 37 0.55 13.78 2.97
N TYR A 38 -0.43 12.94 3.24
CA TYR A 38 -0.64 12.32 4.54
C TYR A 38 -1.12 10.89 4.33
N LEU A 39 -0.41 9.93 4.90
CA LEU A 39 -0.75 8.51 4.71
C LEU A 39 -1.23 7.89 6.00
N ILE A 40 -2.42 7.32 5.95
CA ILE A 40 -2.98 6.52 7.04
C ILE A 40 -2.87 5.06 6.65
N VAL A 41 -2.34 4.24 7.54
CA VAL A 41 -2.20 2.80 7.26
C VAL A 41 -3.00 2.03 8.30
N GLY A 42 -3.93 1.22 7.83
CA GLY A 42 -4.72 0.34 8.70
C GLY A 42 -4.13 -1.06 8.69
N VAL A 43 -3.86 -1.59 9.88
CA VAL A 43 -3.29 -2.92 10.03
C VAL A 43 -4.36 -3.82 10.63
N THR A 44 -4.60 -4.96 9.98
CA THR A 44 -5.68 -5.85 10.41
C THR A 44 -5.33 -6.57 11.71
N THR A 45 -6.32 -6.72 12.59
CA THR A 45 -6.12 -7.48 13.83
C THR A 45 -6.16 -8.97 13.52
N GLU A 46 -5.61 -9.79 14.44
CA GLU A 46 -5.67 -11.23 14.30
C GLU A 46 -7.11 -11.72 14.20
N HIS A 47 -7.97 -11.14 15.02
CA HIS A 47 -9.37 -11.52 15.00
C HIS A 47 -10.02 -11.24 13.66
N PHE A 48 -9.76 -10.07 13.10
CA PHE A 48 -10.33 -9.71 11.80
C PHE A 48 -9.76 -10.56 10.68
N ASP A 49 -8.46 -10.87 10.77
CA ASP A 49 -7.82 -11.75 9.78
C ASP A 49 -8.48 -13.12 9.77
N GLU A 50 -8.72 -13.68 10.95
CA GLU A 50 -9.38 -14.98 11.06
C GLU A 50 -10.80 -14.93 10.51
N TRP A 51 -11.51 -13.86 10.82
CA TRP A 51 -12.88 -13.70 10.35
C TRP A 51 -12.92 -13.68 8.81
N ARG A 52 -11.91 -13.07 8.18
CA ARG A 52 -11.81 -13.03 6.73
C ARG A 52 -11.29 -14.31 6.12
N GLY A 53 -10.94 -15.29 6.95
CA GLY A 53 -10.37 -16.55 6.47
C GLY A 53 -8.87 -16.53 6.29
N LYS A 54 -8.19 -15.50 6.77
CA LYS A 54 -6.74 -15.40 6.65
C LYS A 54 -6.12 -15.97 7.92
N ILE A 55 -5.80 -17.26 7.88
CA ILE A 55 -5.40 -18.00 9.08
C ILE A 55 -3.91 -18.27 9.19
N ASN A 56 -3.10 -17.79 8.23
CA ASN A 56 -1.67 -18.08 8.19
C ASN A 56 -0.80 -16.93 8.65
N VAL A 57 -1.38 -15.95 9.36
CA VAL A 57 -0.62 -14.79 9.81
C VAL A 57 0.35 -15.23 10.89
N VAL A 58 1.63 -14.92 10.71
CA VAL A 58 2.70 -15.37 11.60
C VAL A 58 3.03 -14.33 12.65
N ASP A 59 3.19 -13.08 12.25
CA ASP A 59 3.60 -12.03 13.17
C ASP A 59 2.41 -11.47 13.94
N PRO A 60 2.56 -11.24 15.26
CA PRO A 60 1.48 -10.58 16.01
C PRO A 60 1.31 -9.14 15.53
N ILE A 61 0.13 -8.59 15.81
CA ILE A 61 -0.20 -7.27 15.30
C ILE A 61 0.80 -6.21 15.75
N MET A 62 1.30 -6.30 16.96
CA MET A 62 2.24 -5.29 17.45
C MET A 62 3.52 -5.27 16.61
N LYS A 63 3.99 -6.44 16.19
CA LYS A 63 5.17 -6.49 15.33
C LYS A 63 4.85 -5.97 13.94
N ARG A 64 3.66 -6.28 13.42
CA ARG A 64 3.28 -5.80 12.10
C ARG A 64 3.15 -4.28 12.07
N ILE A 65 2.58 -3.71 13.14
CA ILE A 65 2.51 -2.26 13.28
C ILE A 65 3.91 -1.65 13.35
N GLU A 66 4.79 -2.27 14.12
CA GLU A 66 6.16 -1.76 14.26
C GLU A 66 6.88 -1.74 12.92
N ASN A 67 6.71 -2.80 12.13
CA ASN A 67 7.36 -2.86 10.82
C ASN A 67 6.85 -1.76 9.89
N VAL A 68 5.55 -1.49 9.91
CA VAL A 68 4.99 -0.40 9.12
C VAL A 68 5.55 0.95 9.60
N LYS A 69 5.59 1.13 10.90
CA LYS A 69 6.08 2.37 11.49
C LYS A 69 7.52 2.66 11.10
N LYS A 70 8.34 1.61 11.05
CA LYS A 70 9.77 1.77 10.75
C LYS A 70 10.02 2.28 9.34
N THR A 71 9.06 2.11 8.42
CA THR A 71 9.26 2.60 7.05
C THR A 71 9.31 4.12 7.00
N GLY A 72 8.67 4.78 7.95
CA GLY A 72 8.62 6.23 7.97
C GLY A 72 7.58 6.83 7.03
N PHE A 73 6.86 6.01 6.28
CA PHE A 73 5.88 6.53 5.32
C PHE A 73 4.51 6.81 5.96
N ALA A 74 4.15 6.08 7.00
CA ALA A 74 2.84 6.22 7.61
C ALA A 74 2.83 7.41 8.56
N ASP A 75 1.92 8.33 8.33
CA ASP A 75 1.73 9.47 9.22
C ASP A 75 0.81 9.10 10.38
N MET A 76 -0.08 8.14 10.15
CA MET A 76 -0.97 7.63 11.18
C MET A 76 -1.15 6.14 10.93
N ILE A 77 -1.14 5.35 12.00
CA ILE A 77 -1.40 3.91 11.90
C ILE A 77 -2.64 3.61 12.74
N ILE A 78 -3.60 2.94 12.14
CA ILE A 78 -4.82 2.53 12.82
C ILE A 78 -4.96 1.02 12.70
N VAL A 79 -5.88 0.44 13.45
CA VAL A 79 -6.15 -0.99 13.32
C VAL A 79 -7.48 -1.18 12.62
N GLU A 80 -7.58 -2.25 11.85
CA GLU A 80 -8.83 -2.63 11.21
C GLU A 80 -9.33 -3.91 11.87
N ASP A 81 -10.48 -3.84 12.50
CA ASP A 81 -10.96 -4.96 13.29
C ASP A 81 -12.40 -5.37 12.99
N HIS A 82 -13.06 -4.74 12.00
CA HIS A 82 -14.42 -5.14 11.66
C HIS A 82 -14.78 -4.79 10.23
N GLU A 83 -15.79 -5.49 9.75
CA GLU A 83 -16.31 -5.26 8.40
C GLU A 83 -16.99 -3.90 8.32
N GLY A 84 -16.80 -3.20 7.22
CA GLY A 84 -17.41 -1.88 7.02
C GLY A 84 -16.58 -0.74 7.56
N GLN A 85 -15.48 -1.05 8.25
CA GLN A 85 -14.66 -0.01 8.85
C GLN A 85 -14.05 0.92 7.82
N LYS A 86 -13.77 0.43 6.62
CA LYS A 86 -13.14 1.27 5.60
C LYS A 86 -13.98 2.49 5.28
N ILE A 87 -15.30 2.32 5.15
CA ILE A 87 -16.19 3.46 4.90
C ILE A 87 -16.17 4.41 6.08
N GLU A 88 -16.23 3.85 7.30
CA GLU A 88 -16.20 4.67 8.52
C GLU A 88 -14.93 5.51 8.57
N ASP A 89 -13.79 4.88 8.31
CA ASP A 89 -12.50 5.58 8.39
C ASP A 89 -12.36 6.65 7.33
N ILE A 90 -12.81 6.37 6.11
CA ILE A 90 -12.74 7.35 5.03
C ILE A 90 -13.51 8.61 5.42
N GLN A 91 -14.69 8.44 5.99
CA GLN A 91 -15.49 9.57 6.41
C GLN A 91 -14.92 10.25 7.64
N LYS A 92 -14.47 9.46 8.61
CA LYS A 92 -13.96 10.00 9.88
C LYS A 92 -12.72 10.86 9.67
N TYR A 93 -11.81 10.42 8.82
CA TYR A 93 -10.54 11.11 8.63
C TYR A 93 -10.53 12.04 7.43
N GLY A 94 -11.62 12.10 6.68
CA GLY A 94 -11.68 12.96 5.50
C GLY A 94 -10.71 12.52 4.42
N VAL A 95 -10.70 11.24 4.12
CA VAL A 95 -9.74 10.65 3.18
C VAL A 95 -10.10 10.99 1.75
N ASP A 96 -9.08 11.37 0.97
CA ASP A 96 -9.26 11.71 -0.44
C ASP A 96 -9.00 10.53 -1.36
N ILE A 97 -8.08 9.65 -0.99
CA ILE A 97 -7.66 8.53 -1.84
C ILE A 97 -7.55 7.27 -1.02
N PHE A 98 -8.23 6.20 -1.47
CA PHE A 98 -8.04 4.85 -0.95
C PHE A 98 -7.15 4.12 -1.94
N THR A 99 -6.11 3.44 -1.48
CA THR A 99 -5.24 2.71 -2.38
C THR A 99 -4.84 1.36 -1.80
N VAL A 100 -4.73 0.39 -2.69
CA VAL A 100 -4.22 -0.96 -2.38
C VAL A 100 -3.55 -1.47 -3.63
N GLY A 101 -2.93 -2.64 -3.54
CA GLY A 101 -2.29 -3.24 -4.69
C GLY A 101 -3.27 -3.71 -5.75
N SER A 102 -2.74 -3.93 -6.94
CA SER A 102 -3.57 -4.30 -8.10
C SER A 102 -4.19 -5.69 -7.97
N ASP A 103 -3.70 -6.51 -7.05
CA ASP A 103 -4.31 -7.81 -6.79
C ASP A 103 -5.77 -7.67 -6.39
N TRP A 104 -6.17 -6.51 -5.93
CA TRP A 104 -7.52 -6.25 -5.43
C TRP A 104 -8.38 -5.46 -6.42
N VAL A 105 -7.94 -5.31 -7.67
CA VAL A 105 -8.68 -4.54 -8.65
C VAL A 105 -10.15 -4.95 -8.67
N GLY A 106 -11.03 -3.97 -8.57
CA GLY A 106 -12.47 -4.18 -8.58
C GLY A 106 -13.09 -4.44 -7.22
N THR A 107 -12.31 -5.01 -6.29
CA THR A 107 -12.84 -5.44 -4.99
C THR A 107 -13.36 -4.26 -4.16
N PHE A 108 -12.69 -3.12 -4.26
CA PHE A 108 -13.02 -1.97 -3.43
C PHE A 108 -13.65 -0.84 -4.23
N ASP A 109 -14.17 -1.14 -5.41
CA ASP A 109 -14.79 -0.11 -6.22
C ASP A 109 -16.00 0.54 -5.54
N TYR A 110 -16.62 -0.16 -4.60
CA TYR A 110 -17.73 0.42 -3.86
C TYR A 110 -17.31 1.66 -3.06
N LEU A 111 -16.03 1.80 -2.78
CA LEU A 111 -15.52 2.97 -2.06
C LEU A 111 -15.44 4.20 -2.93
N LYS A 112 -15.62 4.05 -4.25
CA LYS A 112 -15.61 5.19 -5.16
C LYS A 112 -16.73 6.19 -4.87
N ALA A 113 -17.75 5.75 -4.15
CA ALA A 113 -18.80 6.66 -3.73
C ALA A 113 -18.34 7.65 -2.67
N PHE A 114 -17.20 7.39 -2.04
CA PHE A 114 -16.74 8.16 -0.90
C PHE A 114 -15.40 8.87 -1.16
N CYS A 115 -14.57 8.30 -2.03
CA CYS A 115 -13.25 8.87 -2.31
C CYS A 115 -12.72 8.28 -3.62
N LYS A 116 -11.54 8.75 -4.04
CA LYS A 116 -10.88 8.19 -5.21
C LYS A 116 -10.27 6.83 -4.81
N VAL A 117 -10.41 5.85 -5.69
CA VAL A 117 -9.84 4.52 -5.47
C VAL A 117 -8.75 4.27 -6.49
N VAL A 118 -7.55 3.93 -6.02
CA VAL A 118 -6.38 3.71 -6.88
C VAL A 118 -5.82 2.33 -6.57
N TYR A 119 -5.65 1.53 -7.61
CA TYR A 119 -5.00 0.23 -7.49
C TYR A 119 -3.59 0.34 -8.04
N LEU A 120 -2.60 0.04 -7.20
CA LEU A 120 -1.20 0.20 -7.56
C LEU A 120 -0.67 -1.08 -8.19
N ASP A 121 -0.10 -0.96 -9.37
CA ASP A 121 0.49 -2.12 -10.04
C ASP A 121 1.68 -2.62 -9.25
N ARG A 122 1.94 -3.92 -9.37
CA ARG A 122 3.10 -4.51 -8.75
C ARG A 122 4.36 -3.85 -9.29
N THR A 123 5.36 -3.75 -8.42
CA THR A 123 6.66 -3.28 -8.85
C THR A 123 7.34 -4.38 -9.64
N PRO A 124 7.58 -4.19 -10.93
CA PRO A 124 8.03 -5.30 -11.77
C PRO A 124 9.32 -5.96 -11.31
N ASN A 125 10.25 -5.18 -10.79
CA ASN A 125 11.56 -5.71 -10.42
C ASN A 125 11.55 -6.60 -9.20
N ILE A 126 10.41 -6.69 -8.52
CA ILE A 126 10.31 -7.51 -7.33
C ILE A 126 9.98 -8.94 -7.68
N SER A 127 9.43 -9.15 -8.84
CA SER A 127 9.12 -10.49 -9.29
C SER A 127 10.41 -11.30 -9.44
N SER A 128 10.42 -12.50 -8.90
CA SER A 128 11.58 -13.38 -9.09
C SER A 128 11.81 -13.66 -10.56
N THR A 129 10.77 -13.63 -11.35
CA THR A 129 10.90 -13.79 -12.79
C THR A 129 11.74 -12.69 -13.39
N MET A 130 11.53 -11.48 -12.92
CA MET A 130 12.27 -10.33 -13.42
C MET A 130 13.73 -10.38 -13.02
N LEU A 131 14.02 -10.97 -11.90
CA LEU A 131 15.40 -11.03 -11.43
C LEU A 131 16.26 -11.92 -12.32
N ARG A 132 15.67 -12.73 -13.15
CA ARG A 132 16.41 -13.58 -14.04
C ARG A 132 16.64 -12.99 -15.39
N GLY A 133 16.32 -12.12 -15.83
CA GLY A 133 16.48 -11.60 -17.08
C GLY A 133 17.13 -10.68 -17.70
N SER A 134 16.92 -11.04 -17.56
CA SER A 134 17.05 -10.21 -17.77
C SER A 134 17.60 -9.90 -18.15
N ASN A 135 17.74 -9.96 -18.61
CA ASN A 135 17.97 -9.35 -18.68
C ASN A 135 18.03 -9.08 -19.03
N TYR A 136 17.78 -9.15 -19.61
CA TYR A 136 17.59 -8.47 -19.82
C TYR A 136 17.61 -7.93 -20.19
N LYS A 137 17.40 -7.94 -20.84
CA LYS A 137 17.21 -7.16 -21.02
C LYS A 137 17.23 -6.48 -21.11
N ILE A 138 17.34 -6.66 -21.69
CA ILE A 138 17.16 -5.74 -21.58
C ILE A 138 17.17 -5.19 -21.88
N THR A 139 17.03 -5.37 -22.41
CA THR A 139 16.85 -4.59 -22.41
C THR A 139 16.83 -4.00 -22.63
N LYS A 140 16.70 -3.97 -23.16
CA LYS A 140 16.52 -3.20 -23.11
C LYS A 140 16.47 -2.49 -22.93
N MET A 141 16.47 -2.67 -23.45
CA MET A 141 16.32 -1.96 -23.02
C MET A 141 16.29 -1.36 -22.61
N GLY A 142 16.67 -1.76 -23.17
CA GLY A 142 16.44 -1.11 -22.61
C GLY A 142 16.64 -0.80 -22.14
N ILE A 143 16.55 -0.77 -22.44
CA ILE A 143 16.60 -0.35 -21.79
C ILE A 143 16.78 0.04 -21.29
N VAL A 144 16.64 -0.18 -21.55
CA VAL A 144 16.66 0.20 -20.77
C VAL A 144 16.72 0.67 -20.06
N GLY A 145 17.41 0.48 -20.47
CA GLY A 145 17.27 1.00 -19.68
C GLY A 145 17.43 1.26 -18.94
N THR A 146 17.16 1.23 -18.93
CA THR A 146 17.23 1.54 -18.04
C THR A 146 17.28 1.73 -17.24
N GLY A 147 17.52 1.25 -17.50
CA GLY A 147 17.31 1.59 -16.58
C GLY A 147 17.53 1.49 -15.89
N ARG A 148 17.16 1.26 -15.83
CA ARG A 148 17.18 1.24 -15.12
C ARG A 148 17.31 1.15 -14.30
N ILE A 149 17.31 0.67 -14.46
CA ILE A 149 17.29 0.64 -13.64
C ILE A 149 17.32 0.66 -12.92
N ALA A 150 17.12 0.22 -12.98
CA ALA A 150 16.97 0.33 -12.18
C ALA A 150 16.93 0.23 -11.61
N GLU A 151 16.66 -0.16 -11.59
CA GLU A 151 16.51 -0.15 -10.96
C GLU A 151 16.48 -0.54 -10.29
N ARG A 152 16.45 -0.73 -10.26
CA ARG A 152 16.31 -1.00 -9.63
C ARG A 152 16.10 -1.24 -8.79
N PHE A 153 15.54 -1.68 -8.83
CA PHE A 153 15.17 -1.88 -8.19
C PHE A 153 14.78 -2.21 -7.62
N VAL A 154 14.13 -2.55 -7.61
CA VAL A 154 13.47 -2.89 -7.30
C VAL A 154 12.91 -3.31 -6.78
N ALA A 155 12.28 -3.58 -6.64
CA ALA A 155 11.51 -3.98 -6.31
C ALA A 155 10.73 -4.37 -5.89
N GLU A 156 10.01 -4.73 -5.80
CA GLU A 156 9.16 -5.07 -5.52
C GLU A 156 8.71 -5.39 -4.92
N ALA A 157 7.78 -5.36 -4.88
CA ALA A 157 7.10 -5.58 -4.39
C ALA A 157 6.55 -6.24 -4.09
#